data_16821d91d1f7be6931ca85cd12df5372
#
_entry.id   16821d91d1f7be6931ca85cd12df5372
#
_cell.length_a   1.000
_cell.length_b   1.000
_cell.length_c   1.000
_cell.angle_alpha   90.00
_cell.angle_beta   90.00
_cell.angle_gamma   90.00
#
_symmetry.space_group_name_H-M   'P 1'
#
loop_
_entity.id
_entity.type
_entity.pdbx_description
1 polymer ?
#
loop_
_entity_poly.entity_id
_entity_poly.type
_entity_poly.pdbx_seq_one_letter_code
_entity_poly.pdbx_strand_id
1 'polypeptide(L)'
;MRPTLLITILVFVAGLGIGCFVRSAAGMLQRRIHAADLAAIEKVHQEEIAVTLSQDPKGLADLWAEDGVQFNPEGPPAVGKQAIVAEEEKFRAQYPGFKVLSYTSQYKNLQVEDGLACEWFEKKGEYKLSP
;
A
#
# COMPACT_ATOMS: atom_id res chain seq x y z
N MET A 1 19.55 15.35 -15.51
CA MET A 1 19.33 13.96 -15.08
C MET A 1 18.13 13.96 -14.16
N ARG A 2 17.06 13.25 -14.53
CA ARG A 2 15.84 13.17 -13.71
C ARG A 2 16.05 12.04 -12.71
N PRO A 3 15.93 12.26 -11.41
CA PRO A 3 16.04 11.17 -10.47
C PRO A 3 14.77 10.29 -10.56
N THR A 4 14.94 9.04 -10.96
CA THR A 4 13.91 8.02 -10.86
C THR A 4 13.98 7.49 -9.43
N LEU A 5 13.08 7.93 -8.57
CA LEU A 5 12.98 7.43 -7.21
C LEU A 5 12.17 6.14 -7.24
N LEU A 6 12.82 5.02 -6.98
CA LEU A 6 12.19 3.72 -6.80
C LEU A 6 11.76 3.63 -5.32
N ILE A 7 10.47 3.78 -5.07
CA ILE A 7 9.92 3.61 -3.72
C ILE A 7 9.25 2.25 -3.67
N THR A 8 9.83 1.32 -2.92
CA THR A 8 9.19 0.04 -2.58
C THR A 8 8.44 0.25 -1.26
N ILE A 9 7.12 0.30 -1.32
CA ILE A 9 6.27 0.40 -0.13
C ILE A 9 5.63 -0.96 0.10
N LEU A 10 5.84 -1.50 1.31
CA LEU A 10 5.18 -2.71 1.78
C LEU A 10 3.88 -2.30 2.48
N VAL A 11 2.73 -2.65 1.92
CA VAL A 11 1.44 -2.40 2.57
C VAL A 11 0.99 -3.68 3.26
N PHE A 12 0.93 -3.65 4.58
CA PHE A 12 0.26 -4.68 5.38
C PHE A 12 -1.16 -4.22 5.68
N VAL A 13 -2.14 -4.95 5.18
CA VAL A 13 -3.51 -4.86 5.69
C VAL A 13 -3.62 -5.84 6.84
N ALA A 14 -3.53 -5.34 8.06
CA ALA A 14 -3.59 -6.17 9.25
C ALA A 14 -5.02 -6.22 9.80
N GLY A 15 -5.65 -7.37 9.64
CA GLY A 15 -6.66 -7.81 10.61
C GLY A 15 -5.97 -8.76 11.60
N LEU A 16 -5.88 -8.32 12.86
CA LEU A 16 -5.47 -9.09 14.05
C LEU A 16 -4.31 -10.10 13.91
N GLY A 17 -3.11 -9.63 14.23
CA GLY A 17 -2.05 -10.34 14.93
C GLY A 17 -1.39 -11.54 14.27
N ILE A 18 -0.06 -11.45 14.18
CA ILE A 18 0.94 -12.51 14.10
C ILE A 18 1.45 -12.85 12.70
N GLY A 19 2.69 -12.52 12.54
CA GLY A 19 3.66 -12.76 11.50
C GLY A 19 3.38 -13.86 10.48
N CYS A 20 3.75 -13.57 9.24
CA CYS A 20 3.93 -14.58 8.20
C CYS A 20 4.94 -15.63 8.66
N PHE A 21 4.48 -16.68 9.34
CA PHE A 21 5.26 -17.88 9.55
C PHE A 21 5.18 -18.74 8.29
N VAL A 22 6.31 -18.90 7.62
CA VAL A 22 6.51 -19.96 6.61
C VAL A 22 6.31 -21.29 7.31
N ARG A 23 5.12 -21.86 7.22
CA ARG A 23 4.89 -23.25 7.61
C ARG A 23 5.16 -24.16 6.45
N SER A 24 6.08 -25.10 6.69
CA SER A 24 6.49 -26.19 5.80
C SER A 24 5.30 -26.96 5.22
N ALA A 25 5.44 -27.28 3.94
CA ALA A 25 4.53 -28.04 3.11
C ALA A 25 4.32 -29.46 3.64
N ALA A 26 3.25 -29.68 4.40
CA ALA A 26 2.58 -30.98 4.50
C ALA A 26 1.19 -30.72 5.11
N GLY A 27 0.17 -30.59 4.27
CA GLY A 27 -1.23 -30.55 4.70
C GLY A 27 -1.96 -29.24 4.52
N MET A 28 -1.55 -28.38 3.61
CA MET A 28 -2.36 -27.22 3.25
C MET A 28 -3.54 -27.68 2.37
N LEU A 29 -4.69 -27.73 2.99
CA LEU A 29 -5.93 -27.64 2.26
C LEU A 29 -5.95 -26.22 1.69
N GLN A 30 -5.50 -26.09 0.45
CA GLN A 30 -5.47 -24.80 -0.25
C GLN A 30 -6.91 -24.30 -0.36
N ARG A 31 -7.33 -23.45 0.58
CA ARG A 31 -8.63 -22.78 0.49
C ARG A 31 -8.62 -22.03 -0.85
N ARG A 32 -9.58 -22.38 -1.70
CA ARG A 32 -9.76 -21.69 -2.98
C ARG A 32 -10.01 -20.22 -2.66
N ILE A 33 -9.15 -19.36 -3.18
CA ILE A 33 -9.40 -17.92 -3.20
C ILE A 33 -10.75 -17.73 -3.88
N HIS A 34 -11.70 -17.12 -3.18
CA HIS A 34 -13.01 -16.89 -3.75
C HIS A 34 -12.91 -15.77 -4.81
N ALA A 35 -13.62 -15.93 -5.92
CA ALA A 35 -13.65 -14.89 -6.98
C ALA A 35 -14.07 -13.51 -6.45
N ALA A 36 -14.92 -13.50 -5.41
CA ALA A 36 -15.32 -12.28 -4.72
C ALA A 36 -14.16 -11.59 -3.99
N ASP A 37 -13.25 -12.35 -3.38
CA ASP A 37 -12.07 -11.80 -2.69
C ASP A 37 -11.12 -11.16 -3.68
N LEU A 38 -10.88 -11.83 -4.82
CA LEU A 38 -10.06 -11.28 -5.89
C LEU A 38 -10.65 -9.99 -6.46
N ALA A 39 -11.96 -9.95 -6.68
CA ALA A 39 -12.63 -8.76 -7.18
C ALA A 39 -12.55 -7.59 -6.18
N ALA A 40 -12.66 -7.87 -4.88
CA ALA A 40 -12.53 -6.87 -3.84
C ALA A 40 -11.10 -6.32 -3.74
N ILE A 41 -10.09 -7.19 -3.83
CA ILE A 41 -8.67 -6.78 -3.84
C ILE A 41 -8.36 -5.94 -5.08
N GLU A 42 -8.79 -6.38 -6.27
CA GLU A 42 -8.60 -5.61 -7.50
C GLU A 42 -9.25 -4.22 -7.42
N LYS A 43 -10.43 -4.13 -6.80
CA LYS A 43 -11.07 -2.83 -6.57
C LYS A 43 -10.21 -1.91 -5.71
N VAL A 44 -9.62 -2.41 -4.63
CA VAL A 44 -8.69 -1.64 -3.77
C VAL A 44 -7.47 -1.18 -4.58
N HIS A 45 -6.91 -2.03 -5.45
CA HIS A 45 -5.80 -1.67 -6.32
C HIS A 45 -6.16 -0.51 -7.26
N GLN A 46 -7.34 -0.55 -7.88
CA GLN A 46 -7.80 0.51 -8.78
C GLN A 46 -8.07 1.82 -8.02
N GLU A 47 -8.65 1.72 -6.83
CA GLU A 47 -8.86 2.88 -5.96
C GLU A 47 -7.52 3.50 -5.53
N GLU A 48 -6.53 2.71 -5.15
CA GLU A 48 -5.18 3.18 -4.78
C GLU A 48 -4.52 3.95 -5.92
N ILE A 49 -4.57 3.42 -7.14
CA ILE A 49 -4.03 4.10 -8.32
C ILE A 49 -4.78 5.43 -8.56
N ALA A 50 -6.10 5.41 -8.50
CA ALA A 50 -6.92 6.59 -8.76
C ALA A 50 -6.68 7.71 -7.74
N VAL A 51 -6.65 7.39 -6.44
CA VAL A 51 -6.43 8.39 -5.39
C VAL A 51 -4.99 8.92 -5.39
N THR A 52 -4.02 8.09 -5.77
CA THR A 52 -2.63 8.51 -5.92
C THR A 52 -2.48 9.49 -7.08
N LEU A 53 -3.07 9.21 -8.24
CA LEU A 53 -3.04 10.10 -9.40
C LEU A 53 -3.80 11.41 -9.17
N SER A 54 -4.95 11.35 -8.51
CA SER A 54 -5.74 12.55 -8.15
C SER A 54 -5.13 13.33 -6.98
N GLN A 55 -4.18 12.73 -6.26
CA GLN A 55 -3.60 13.27 -5.04
C GLN A 55 -4.64 13.58 -3.96
N ASP A 56 -5.68 12.77 -3.87
CA ASP A 56 -6.74 12.90 -2.87
C ASP A 56 -6.27 12.35 -1.51
N PRO A 57 -5.99 13.22 -0.52
CA PRO A 57 -5.48 12.77 0.78
C PRO A 57 -6.53 12.00 1.58
N LYS A 58 -7.81 12.35 1.41
CA LYS A 58 -8.89 11.63 2.07
C LYS A 58 -9.06 10.24 1.48
N GLY A 59 -9.07 10.11 0.16
CA GLY A 59 -9.14 8.82 -0.52
C GLY A 59 -7.97 7.91 -0.13
N LEU A 60 -6.75 8.44 -0.05
CA LEU A 60 -5.59 7.69 0.44
C LEU A 60 -5.77 7.23 1.89
N ALA A 61 -6.27 8.11 2.76
CA ALA A 61 -6.54 7.75 4.15
C ALA A 61 -7.60 6.63 4.28
N ASP A 62 -8.62 6.66 3.43
CA ASP A 62 -9.73 5.69 3.47
C ASP A 62 -9.30 4.26 3.05
N LEU A 63 -8.15 4.12 2.36
CA LEU A 63 -7.56 2.82 2.03
C LEU A 63 -6.85 2.14 3.20
N TRP A 64 -6.53 2.88 4.26
CA TRP A 64 -5.85 2.34 5.42
C TRP A 64 -6.81 1.81 6.48
N ALA A 65 -6.50 0.64 7.04
CA ALA A 65 -7.16 0.16 8.25
C ALA A 65 -6.81 1.06 9.45
N GLU A 66 -7.68 1.10 10.46
CA GLU A 66 -7.48 1.93 11.65
C GLU A 66 -6.18 1.57 12.41
N ASP A 67 -5.80 0.29 12.39
CA ASP A 67 -4.60 -0.27 12.99
C ASP A 67 -3.46 -0.52 11.98
N GLY A 68 -3.56 0.07 10.77
CA GLY A 68 -2.58 -0.09 9.71
C GLY A 68 -1.17 0.34 10.14
N VAL A 69 -0.15 -0.28 9.55
CA VAL A 69 1.26 0.06 9.80
C VAL A 69 1.96 0.34 8.48
N GLN A 70 2.53 1.53 8.38
CA GLN A 70 3.37 1.93 7.25
C GLN A 70 4.84 1.95 7.66
N PHE A 71 5.67 1.19 6.94
CA PHE A 71 7.10 1.20 7.12
C PHE A 71 7.76 2.27 6.26
N ASN A 72 8.50 3.16 6.89
CA ASN A 72 9.28 4.18 6.21
C ASN A 72 10.74 3.73 6.13
N PRO A 73 11.40 3.77 4.95
CA PRO A 73 12.80 3.33 4.81
C PRO A 73 13.78 4.14 5.65
N GLU A 74 13.46 5.39 5.93
CA GLU A 74 14.36 6.36 6.59
C GLU A 74 13.88 6.79 7.99
N GLY A 75 12.86 6.11 8.54
CA GLY A 75 12.28 6.51 9.82
C GLY A 75 11.57 5.38 10.57
N PRO A 76 11.05 5.67 11.74
CA PRO A 76 10.22 4.72 12.47
C PRO A 76 8.94 4.43 11.69
N PRO A 77 8.32 3.25 11.88
CA PRO A 77 7.04 2.95 11.27
C PRO A 77 5.93 3.89 11.79
N ALA A 78 5.06 4.32 10.90
CA ALA A 78 3.82 4.98 11.30
C ALA A 78 2.79 3.91 11.67
N VAL A 79 2.31 3.95 12.90
CA VAL A 79 1.39 2.95 13.45
C VAL A 79 0.02 3.58 13.66
N GLY A 80 -0.99 3.00 13.02
CA GLY A 80 -2.37 3.49 12.99
C GLY A 80 -2.63 4.49 11.89
N LYS A 81 -3.85 4.47 11.38
CA LYS A 81 -4.31 5.33 10.28
C LYS A 81 -4.00 6.82 10.49
N GLN A 82 -4.22 7.31 11.71
CA GLN A 82 -3.97 8.72 12.03
C GLN A 82 -2.49 9.11 11.90
N ALA A 83 -1.57 8.23 12.33
CA ALA A 83 -0.15 8.48 12.19
C ALA A 83 0.29 8.47 10.72
N ILE A 84 -0.27 7.57 9.92
CA ILE A 84 0.00 7.49 8.48
C ILE A 84 -0.48 8.75 7.76
N VAL A 85 -1.69 9.22 8.08
CA VAL A 85 -2.25 10.47 7.53
C VAL A 85 -1.40 11.67 7.92
N ALA A 86 -0.95 11.74 9.18
CA ALA A 86 -0.09 12.83 9.65
C ALA A 86 1.26 12.90 8.92
N GLU A 87 1.86 11.75 8.60
CA GLU A 87 3.09 11.71 7.78
C GLU A 87 2.84 12.19 6.35
N GLU A 88 1.72 11.84 5.75
CA GLU A 88 1.33 12.32 4.42
C GLU A 88 1.09 13.84 4.42
N GLU A 89 0.41 14.38 5.43
CA GLU A 89 0.18 15.81 5.57
C GLU A 89 1.50 16.58 5.75
N LYS A 90 2.42 16.04 6.54
CA LYS A 90 3.75 16.59 6.74
C LYS A 90 4.54 16.62 5.43
N PHE A 91 4.51 15.54 4.65
CA PHE A 91 5.13 15.50 3.34
C PHE A 91 4.55 16.57 2.40
N ARG A 92 3.23 16.71 2.34
CA ARG A 92 2.56 17.74 1.51
C ARG A 92 2.90 19.15 1.96
N ALA A 93 3.00 19.38 3.26
CA ALA A 93 3.41 20.68 3.79
C ALA A 93 4.86 21.03 3.44
N GLN A 94 5.74 20.02 3.42
CA GLN A 94 7.14 20.18 3.02
C GLN A 94 7.31 20.40 1.52
N TYR A 95 6.45 19.82 0.70
CA TYR A 95 6.51 19.89 -0.76
C TYR A 95 5.18 20.37 -1.37
N PRO A 96 4.81 21.65 -1.19
CA PRO A 96 3.49 22.15 -1.62
C PRO A 96 3.28 22.11 -3.14
N GLY A 97 4.37 22.07 -3.90
CA GLY A 97 4.32 21.94 -5.37
C GLY A 97 4.47 20.51 -5.88
N PHE A 98 4.41 19.51 -5.01
CA PHE A 98 4.48 18.11 -5.41
C PHE A 98 3.30 17.71 -6.30
N LYS A 99 3.60 17.06 -7.43
CA LYS A 99 2.59 16.53 -8.34
C LYS A 99 2.97 15.14 -8.80
N VAL A 100 2.01 14.24 -8.80
CA VAL A 100 2.11 12.94 -9.45
C VAL A 100 1.75 13.12 -10.92
N LEU A 101 2.69 12.80 -11.81
CA LEU A 101 2.51 12.93 -13.27
C LEU A 101 2.08 11.60 -13.89
N SER A 102 2.61 10.49 -13.38
CA SER A 102 2.20 9.14 -13.73
C SER A 102 2.39 8.23 -12.54
N TYR A 103 1.58 7.19 -12.46
CA TYR A 103 1.68 6.18 -11.42
C TYR A 103 1.13 4.85 -11.91
N THR A 104 1.89 3.79 -11.70
CA THR A 104 1.49 2.41 -12.00
C THR A 104 1.92 1.49 -10.88
N SER A 105 1.12 0.48 -10.64
CA SER A 105 1.40 -0.57 -9.66
C SER A 105 1.31 -1.93 -10.34
N GLN A 106 2.28 -2.81 -10.08
CA GLN A 106 2.27 -4.19 -10.52
C GLN A 106 2.25 -5.07 -9.27
N TYR A 107 1.15 -5.79 -9.09
CA TYR A 107 0.94 -6.66 -7.95
C TYR A 107 1.42 -8.07 -8.29
N LYS A 108 2.09 -8.74 -7.34
CA LYS A 108 2.76 -10.03 -7.55
C LYS A 108 2.54 -10.91 -6.33
N ASN A 109 2.45 -12.22 -6.57
CA ASN A 109 2.43 -13.23 -5.51
C ASN A 109 1.32 -13.01 -4.47
N LEU A 110 0.11 -12.67 -4.94
CA LEU A 110 -1.06 -12.57 -4.07
C LEU A 110 -1.34 -13.89 -3.39
N GLN A 111 -1.40 -13.86 -2.06
CA GLN A 111 -1.79 -14.96 -1.20
C GLN A 111 -2.98 -14.51 -0.36
N VAL A 112 -4.03 -15.31 -0.33
CA VAL A 112 -5.21 -15.05 0.50
C VAL A 112 -5.45 -16.23 1.41
N GLU A 113 -5.41 -16.02 2.71
CA GLU A 113 -5.60 -17.05 3.72
C GLU A 113 -6.30 -16.46 4.94
N ASP A 114 -7.32 -17.14 5.42
CA ASP A 114 -8.08 -16.80 6.65
C ASP A 114 -8.55 -15.34 6.76
N GLY A 115 -8.98 -14.77 5.61
CA GLY A 115 -9.46 -13.39 5.55
C GLY A 115 -8.37 -12.32 5.46
N LEU A 116 -7.11 -12.75 5.32
CA LEU A 116 -5.97 -11.88 5.05
C LEU A 116 -5.52 -12.04 3.60
N ALA A 117 -5.17 -10.92 2.97
CA ALA A 117 -4.46 -10.91 1.70
C ALA A 117 -3.04 -10.37 1.93
N CYS A 118 -2.06 -11.05 1.36
CA CYS A 118 -0.67 -10.63 1.35
C CYS A 118 -0.17 -10.61 -0.08
N GLU A 119 0.45 -9.53 -0.49
CA GLU A 119 0.99 -9.41 -1.84
C GLU A 119 2.26 -8.55 -1.86
N TRP A 120 3.05 -8.78 -2.89
CA TRP A 120 4.17 -7.91 -3.25
C TRP A 120 3.78 -7.05 -4.43
N PHE A 121 4.26 -5.83 -4.45
CA PHE A 121 4.02 -4.97 -5.58
C PHE A 121 5.25 -4.13 -5.92
N GLU A 122 5.32 -3.73 -7.18
CA GLU A 122 6.30 -2.81 -7.71
C GLU A 122 5.58 -1.54 -8.18
N LYS A 123 5.93 -0.39 -7.60
CA LYS A 123 5.35 0.91 -7.96
C LYS A 123 6.33 1.69 -8.82
N LYS A 124 5.81 2.28 -9.90
CA LYS A 124 6.57 3.20 -10.77
C LYS A 124 5.78 4.50 -10.90
N GLY A 125 6.44 5.62 -10.71
CA GLY A 125 5.81 6.92 -10.84
C GLY A 125 6.79 7.99 -11.30
N GLU A 126 6.24 8.96 -12.02
CA GLU A 126 6.93 10.21 -12.32
C GLU A 126 6.33 11.30 -11.44
N TYR A 127 7.20 12.07 -10.82
CA TYR A 127 6.81 13.10 -9.87
C TYR A 127 7.48 14.41 -10.25
N LYS A 128 6.75 15.49 -10.06
CA LYS A 128 7.30 16.85 -10.14
C LYS A 128 7.39 17.42 -8.74
N LEU A 129 8.60 17.79 -8.33
CA LEU A 129 8.82 18.60 -7.14
C LEU A 129 8.95 20.04 -7.61
N SER A 130 8.12 20.92 -7.10
CA SER A 130 8.30 22.37 -7.21
C SER A 130 8.58 22.92 -5.82
N PRO A 131 9.55 23.81 -5.70
CA PRO A 131 9.75 24.52 -4.44
C PRO A 131 8.54 25.35 -4.06
#